data_2e4c958e2ba3834ae0192248c5f2855e
#
_entry.id   2e4c958e2ba3834ae0192248c5f2855e
#
_cell.length_a   1.000
_cell.length_b   1.000
_cell.length_c   1.000
_cell.angle_alpha   90.00
_cell.angle_beta   90.00
_cell.angle_gamma   90.00
#
_symmetry.space_group_name_H-M   'P 1'
#
loop_
_entity.id
_entity.type
_entity.pdbx_description
1 polymer ?
#
loop_
_entity_poly.entity_id
_entity_poly.type
_entity_poly.pdbx_seq_one_letter_code
_entity_poly.pdbx_strand_id
1 'polypeptide(L)'
;MAINNELTIPFLLSLAIGKVLTTSFSIGSGGSGGVFGPSIVIGGAMGGVVGRAFHQIMPGIVTEPGAFVIVGMAGFFTAVSNTPISTIIFVSEMTNSYHLLLPSLLVCSVSYLATQKWTIYEKQVKNKIDSPAHTGDFFVDILQTIKVKDLTEHVKNVKLIPEDMMFSEFKKYFSETKQHYFPVMDKTKRLVSIFSINDIRGVLFSSEIEKLVMMKDIGTSDMIVTTPSDDLNSVLKKFTEKNIDSLPVVQDDDHGILIGMLRRREVISFYNEQVQKMKMGNR
;
A
#
# COMPACT_ATOMS: atom_id res chain seq x y z
N MET A 1 32.81 -23.34 -17.95
CA MET A 1 32.83 -23.85 -19.35
C MET A 1 32.53 -22.74 -20.37
N ALA A 2 31.37 -22.14 -20.45
CA ALA A 2 31.13 -21.06 -21.43
C ALA A 2 31.99 -19.80 -21.18
N ILE A 3 32.17 -19.39 -19.92
CA ILE A 3 33.04 -18.28 -19.51
C ILE A 3 34.53 -18.59 -19.80
N ASN A 4 34.94 -19.84 -19.65
CA ASN A 4 36.31 -20.27 -19.87
C ASN A 4 36.60 -20.57 -21.37
N ASN A 5 35.74 -20.22 -22.28
CA ASN A 5 35.89 -20.41 -23.72
C ASN A 5 36.08 -21.87 -24.16
N GLU A 6 35.53 -22.85 -23.43
CA GLU A 6 35.63 -24.26 -23.77
C GLU A 6 34.56 -24.74 -24.77
N LEU A 7 33.43 -24.00 -24.88
CA LEU A 7 32.27 -24.42 -25.69
C LEU A 7 32.29 -23.80 -27.10
N THR A 8 31.97 -24.57 -28.10
CA THR A 8 31.91 -24.13 -29.50
C THR A 8 30.62 -23.35 -29.80
N ILE A 9 30.59 -22.50 -30.86
CA ILE A 9 29.42 -21.74 -31.28
C ILE A 9 28.20 -22.62 -31.50
N PRO A 10 28.27 -23.75 -32.27
CA PRO A 10 27.11 -24.63 -32.50
C PRO A 10 26.56 -25.20 -31.17
N PHE A 11 27.43 -25.53 -30.23
CA PHE A 11 27.01 -26.04 -28.92
C PHE A 11 26.28 -24.97 -28.10
N LEU A 12 26.79 -23.74 -28.07
CA LEU A 12 26.14 -22.61 -27.38
C LEU A 12 24.76 -22.30 -27.98
N LEU A 13 24.61 -22.33 -29.31
CA LEU A 13 23.32 -22.15 -29.98
C LEU A 13 22.35 -23.29 -29.64
N SER A 14 22.81 -24.53 -29.68
CA SER A 14 21.96 -25.67 -29.33
C SER A 14 21.53 -25.63 -27.86
N LEU A 15 22.42 -25.18 -26.97
CA LEU A 15 22.11 -24.95 -25.55
C LEU A 15 21.03 -23.88 -25.36
N ALA A 16 21.15 -22.74 -26.06
CA ALA A 16 20.18 -21.65 -25.95
C ALA A 16 18.79 -22.12 -26.46
N ILE A 17 18.73 -22.72 -27.68
CA ILE A 17 17.47 -23.20 -28.25
C ILE A 17 16.87 -24.33 -27.42
N GLY A 18 17.66 -25.30 -27.00
CA GLY A 18 17.24 -26.40 -26.14
C GLY A 18 16.66 -25.91 -24.81
N LYS A 19 17.30 -24.87 -24.24
CA LYS A 19 16.83 -24.26 -22.98
C LYS A 19 15.53 -23.51 -23.14
N VAL A 20 15.34 -22.80 -24.25
CA VAL A 20 14.05 -22.16 -24.58
C VAL A 20 12.95 -23.22 -24.67
N LEU A 21 13.15 -24.28 -25.46
CA LEU A 21 12.17 -25.35 -25.64
C LEU A 21 11.82 -26.05 -24.32
N THR A 22 12.85 -26.49 -23.57
CA THR A 22 12.62 -27.19 -22.30
C THR A 22 11.90 -26.33 -21.28
N THR A 23 12.24 -25.05 -21.19
CA THR A 23 11.57 -24.13 -20.28
C THR A 23 10.11 -23.88 -20.70
N SER A 24 9.87 -23.66 -21.99
CA SER A 24 8.52 -23.45 -22.52
C SER A 24 7.62 -24.68 -22.28
N PHE A 25 8.12 -25.87 -22.51
CA PHE A 25 7.37 -27.11 -22.25
C PHE A 25 7.12 -27.32 -20.75
N SER A 26 8.12 -27.10 -19.90
CA SER A 26 7.97 -27.26 -18.44
C SER A 26 6.91 -26.31 -17.86
N ILE A 27 6.93 -25.04 -18.27
CA ILE A 27 5.96 -24.05 -17.77
C ILE A 27 4.61 -24.24 -18.43
N GLY A 28 4.58 -24.47 -19.75
CA GLY A 28 3.34 -24.69 -20.51
C GLY A 28 2.57 -25.94 -20.08
N SER A 29 3.26 -26.97 -19.55
CA SER A 29 2.61 -28.15 -18.98
C SER A 29 2.05 -27.95 -17.56
N GLY A 30 2.18 -26.74 -16.97
CA GLY A 30 1.77 -26.46 -15.60
C GLY A 30 2.77 -26.97 -14.54
N GLY A 31 3.96 -27.40 -14.95
CA GLY A 31 5.02 -27.81 -14.03
C GLY A 31 5.52 -26.64 -13.18
N SER A 32 5.79 -26.92 -11.89
CA SER A 32 6.41 -25.94 -11.01
C SER A 32 7.86 -25.69 -11.45
N GLY A 33 8.15 -24.47 -11.92
CA GLY A 33 9.48 -24.08 -12.36
C GLY A 33 9.65 -22.57 -12.43
N GLY A 34 10.90 -22.11 -12.40
CA GLY A 34 11.26 -20.71 -12.51
C GLY A 34 11.82 -20.36 -13.88
N VAL A 35 11.53 -19.16 -14.36
CA VAL A 35 12.09 -18.61 -15.61
C VAL A 35 13.42 -17.89 -15.42
N PHE A 36 13.80 -17.60 -14.18
CA PHE A 36 15.00 -16.87 -13.83
C PHE A 36 16.28 -17.58 -14.30
N GLY A 37 16.54 -18.79 -13.78
CA GLY A 37 17.73 -19.60 -14.15
C GLY A 37 17.82 -19.84 -15.66
N PRO A 38 16.76 -20.32 -16.32
CA PRO A 38 16.74 -20.45 -17.79
C PRO A 38 17.12 -19.17 -18.53
N SER A 39 16.62 -18.01 -18.12
CA SER A 39 16.93 -16.74 -18.79
C SER A 39 18.42 -16.38 -18.71
N ILE A 40 19.02 -16.60 -17.55
CA ILE A 40 20.48 -16.40 -17.36
C ILE A 40 21.28 -17.33 -18.28
N VAL A 41 20.90 -18.60 -18.37
CA VAL A 41 21.59 -19.59 -19.24
C VAL A 41 21.44 -19.21 -20.70
N ILE A 42 20.26 -18.83 -21.17
CA ILE A 42 20.02 -18.40 -22.56
C ILE A 42 20.86 -17.16 -22.86
N GLY A 43 20.83 -16.15 -21.98
CA GLY A 43 21.58 -14.91 -22.13
C GLY A 43 23.08 -15.15 -22.19
N GLY A 44 23.62 -16.00 -21.31
CA GLY A 44 25.01 -16.39 -21.32
C GLY A 44 25.44 -17.15 -22.56
N ALA A 45 24.62 -18.08 -23.03
CA ALA A 45 24.88 -18.84 -24.27
C ALA A 45 24.90 -17.93 -25.50
N MET A 46 23.92 -17.03 -25.64
CA MET A 46 23.88 -16.06 -26.73
C MET A 46 25.03 -15.07 -26.67
N GLY A 47 25.36 -14.56 -25.48
CA GLY A 47 26.52 -13.70 -25.27
C GLY A 47 27.83 -14.42 -25.69
N GLY A 48 27.98 -15.69 -25.34
CA GLY A 48 29.11 -16.51 -25.74
C GLY A 48 29.23 -16.73 -27.25
N VAL A 49 28.09 -16.89 -27.93
CA VAL A 49 28.04 -16.95 -29.42
C VAL A 49 28.57 -15.64 -30.01
N VAL A 50 28.08 -14.50 -29.54
CA VAL A 50 28.48 -13.18 -30.01
C VAL A 50 29.97 -12.94 -29.74
N GLY A 51 30.43 -13.19 -28.51
CA GLY A 51 31.83 -13.00 -28.12
C GLY A 51 32.79 -13.84 -28.96
N ARG A 52 32.47 -15.12 -29.21
CA ARG A 52 33.28 -15.98 -30.07
C ARG A 52 33.26 -15.56 -31.55
N ALA A 53 32.13 -15.17 -32.08
CA ALA A 53 32.03 -14.65 -33.45
C ALA A 53 32.90 -13.40 -33.61
N PHE A 54 32.85 -12.46 -32.69
CA PHE A 54 33.71 -11.27 -32.73
C PHE A 54 35.17 -11.59 -32.52
N HIS A 55 35.51 -12.54 -31.66
CA HIS A 55 36.91 -13.00 -31.52
C HIS A 55 37.47 -13.62 -32.79
N GLN A 56 36.66 -14.36 -33.57
CA GLN A 56 37.07 -14.90 -34.87
C GLN A 56 37.30 -13.83 -35.91
N ILE A 57 36.49 -12.76 -35.90
CA ILE A 57 36.57 -11.65 -36.88
C ILE A 57 37.69 -10.65 -36.48
N MET A 58 37.80 -10.34 -35.18
CA MET A 58 38.68 -9.31 -34.64
C MET A 58 39.46 -9.80 -33.41
N PRO A 59 40.36 -10.79 -33.55
CA PRO A 59 41.06 -11.42 -32.40
C PRO A 59 41.91 -10.43 -31.62
N GLY A 60 42.44 -9.39 -32.27
CA GLY A 60 43.24 -8.35 -31.62
C GLY A 60 42.45 -7.36 -30.73
N ILE A 61 41.13 -7.29 -30.92
CA ILE A 61 40.24 -6.41 -30.14
C ILE A 61 39.51 -7.22 -29.06
N VAL A 62 38.93 -8.34 -29.41
CA VAL A 62 38.19 -9.20 -28.50
C VAL A 62 39.15 -10.30 -27.98
N THR A 63 39.89 -10.00 -26.93
CA THR A 63 40.84 -10.94 -26.33
C THR A 63 40.16 -11.96 -25.39
N GLU A 64 39.08 -11.56 -24.73
CA GLU A 64 38.32 -12.36 -23.76
C GLU A 64 36.87 -12.57 -24.13
N PRO A 65 36.54 -13.53 -25.01
CA PRO A 65 35.13 -13.79 -25.39
C PRO A 65 34.20 -14.16 -24.23
N GLY A 66 34.78 -14.67 -23.12
CA GLY A 66 34.08 -15.01 -21.88
C GLY A 66 33.36 -13.82 -21.23
N ALA A 67 33.89 -12.61 -21.40
CA ALA A 67 33.23 -11.36 -20.93
C ALA A 67 31.84 -11.17 -21.54
N PHE A 68 31.68 -11.53 -22.81
CA PHE A 68 30.37 -11.45 -23.50
C PHE A 68 29.34 -12.41 -22.93
N VAL A 69 29.77 -13.54 -22.36
CA VAL A 69 28.86 -14.47 -21.65
C VAL A 69 28.23 -13.75 -20.45
N ILE A 70 29.04 -13.10 -19.63
CA ILE A 70 28.58 -12.41 -18.42
C ILE A 70 27.67 -11.22 -18.76
N VAL A 71 28.11 -10.38 -19.69
CA VAL A 71 27.31 -9.24 -20.16
C VAL A 71 26.00 -9.69 -20.83
N GLY A 72 26.03 -10.80 -21.57
CA GLY A 72 24.86 -11.43 -22.18
C GLY A 72 23.87 -11.96 -21.15
N MET A 73 24.33 -12.56 -20.06
CA MET A 73 23.49 -12.94 -18.93
C MET A 73 22.71 -11.73 -18.38
N ALA A 74 23.41 -10.64 -18.12
CA ALA A 74 22.83 -9.42 -17.57
C ALA A 74 21.85 -8.76 -18.57
N GLY A 75 22.25 -8.60 -19.83
CA GLY A 75 21.42 -7.97 -20.85
C GLY A 75 20.13 -8.72 -21.15
N PHE A 76 20.23 -10.05 -21.33
CA PHE A 76 19.05 -10.87 -21.63
C PHE A 76 18.10 -10.91 -20.42
N PHE A 77 18.59 -11.11 -19.21
CA PHE A 77 17.73 -11.14 -18.04
C PHE A 77 17.06 -9.77 -17.79
N THR A 78 17.78 -8.68 -18.00
CA THR A 78 17.20 -7.34 -17.94
C THR A 78 16.06 -7.16 -18.99
N ALA A 79 16.28 -7.65 -20.21
CA ALA A 79 15.29 -7.55 -21.29
C ALA A 79 13.97 -8.26 -20.95
N VAL A 80 14.03 -9.40 -20.26
CA VAL A 80 12.82 -10.18 -19.93
C VAL A 80 12.19 -9.83 -18.60
N SER A 81 12.96 -9.29 -17.63
CA SER A 81 12.49 -8.96 -16.28
C SER A 81 12.20 -7.47 -16.04
N ASN A 82 12.73 -6.59 -16.89
CA ASN A 82 12.67 -5.13 -16.73
C ASN A 82 13.31 -4.62 -15.41
N THR A 83 14.33 -5.31 -14.89
CA THR A 83 15.00 -4.98 -13.61
C THR A 83 16.50 -4.74 -13.80
N PRO A 84 16.96 -3.65 -14.46
CA PRO A 84 18.36 -3.46 -14.84
C PRO A 84 19.31 -3.42 -13.64
N ILE A 85 19.02 -2.65 -12.60
CA ILE A 85 19.91 -2.47 -11.45
C ILE A 85 20.11 -3.78 -10.69
N SER A 86 19.03 -4.45 -10.33
CA SER A 86 19.07 -5.72 -9.62
C SER A 86 19.78 -6.80 -10.42
N THR A 87 19.60 -6.81 -11.74
CA THR A 87 20.25 -7.77 -12.64
C THR A 87 21.76 -7.59 -12.67
N ILE A 88 22.25 -6.36 -12.79
CA ILE A 88 23.68 -6.04 -12.82
C ILE A 88 24.34 -6.51 -11.52
N ILE A 89 23.77 -6.15 -10.38
CA ILE A 89 24.30 -6.55 -9.07
C ILE A 89 24.32 -8.08 -8.96
N PHE A 90 23.20 -8.73 -9.27
CA PHE A 90 23.07 -10.17 -9.17
C PHE A 90 24.09 -10.93 -10.05
N VAL A 91 24.21 -10.52 -11.33
CA VAL A 91 25.14 -11.20 -12.26
C VAL A 91 26.60 -10.96 -11.84
N SER A 92 26.93 -9.75 -11.39
CA SER A 92 28.28 -9.43 -10.91
C SER A 92 28.67 -10.23 -9.67
N GLU A 93 27.75 -10.39 -8.71
CA GLU A 93 27.95 -11.22 -7.53
C GLU A 93 28.09 -12.70 -7.90
N MET A 94 27.20 -13.22 -8.74
CA MET A 94 27.20 -14.63 -9.15
C MET A 94 28.47 -15.03 -9.92
N THR A 95 29.03 -14.11 -10.71
CA THR A 95 30.22 -14.36 -11.54
C THR A 95 31.51 -13.84 -10.91
N ASN A 96 31.43 -13.14 -9.79
CA ASN A 96 32.55 -12.44 -9.14
C ASN A 96 33.34 -11.54 -10.11
N SER A 97 32.64 -10.87 -11.04
CA SER A 97 33.21 -10.12 -12.16
C SER A 97 32.82 -8.65 -12.14
N TYR A 98 33.30 -7.92 -11.14
CA TYR A 98 32.96 -6.49 -10.95
C TYR A 98 33.57 -5.57 -12.02
N HIS A 99 34.65 -5.98 -12.70
CA HIS A 99 35.26 -5.23 -13.81
C HIS A 99 34.32 -5.12 -15.03
N LEU A 100 33.30 -5.98 -15.14
CA LEU A 100 32.28 -5.93 -16.18
C LEU A 100 31.02 -5.12 -15.79
N LEU A 101 31.02 -4.41 -14.65
CA LEU A 101 29.89 -3.59 -14.23
C LEU A 101 29.55 -2.53 -15.26
N LEU A 102 30.54 -1.81 -15.80
CA LEU A 102 30.28 -0.74 -16.76
C LEU A 102 29.73 -1.23 -18.11
N PRO A 103 30.32 -2.28 -18.75
CA PRO A 103 29.71 -2.90 -19.93
C PRO A 103 28.32 -3.45 -19.65
N SER A 104 28.10 -4.09 -18.52
CA SER A 104 26.77 -4.62 -18.12
C SER A 104 25.75 -3.51 -17.94
N LEU A 105 26.14 -2.38 -17.32
CA LEU A 105 25.25 -1.23 -17.16
C LEU A 105 24.77 -0.71 -18.52
N LEU A 106 25.67 -0.56 -19.48
CA LEU A 106 25.35 -0.09 -20.83
C LEU A 106 24.38 -1.07 -21.52
N VAL A 107 24.72 -2.34 -21.55
CA VAL A 107 23.89 -3.37 -22.21
C VAL A 107 22.53 -3.50 -21.52
N CYS A 108 22.47 -3.52 -20.21
CA CYS A 108 21.20 -3.57 -19.46
C CYS A 108 20.33 -2.33 -19.71
N SER A 109 20.94 -1.14 -19.79
CA SER A 109 20.20 0.09 -20.11
C SER A 109 19.59 0.05 -21.49
N VAL A 110 20.35 -0.36 -22.50
CA VAL A 110 19.86 -0.51 -23.89
C VAL A 110 18.79 -1.59 -23.95
N SER A 111 18.99 -2.74 -23.33
CA SER A 111 18.04 -3.83 -23.28
C SER A 111 16.71 -3.40 -22.64
N TYR A 112 16.79 -2.70 -21.48
CA TYR A 112 15.62 -2.17 -20.80
C TYR A 112 14.82 -1.21 -21.69
N LEU A 113 15.49 -0.24 -22.33
CA LEU A 113 14.83 0.73 -23.19
C LEU A 113 14.16 0.07 -24.41
N ALA A 114 14.77 -1.01 -24.95
CA ALA A 114 14.24 -1.73 -26.10
C ALA A 114 13.01 -2.60 -25.72
N THR A 115 12.94 -3.11 -24.49
CA THR A 115 11.95 -4.14 -24.10
C THR A 115 10.94 -3.68 -23.03
N GLN A 116 10.88 -2.41 -22.68
CA GLN A 116 9.99 -1.87 -21.62
C GLN A 116 8.54 -2.34 -21.67
N LYS A 117 8.03 -2.63 -22.89
CA LYS A 117 6.63 -3.03 -23.12
C LYS A 117 6.38 -4.52 -22.88
N TRP A 118 7.42 -5.32 -22.78
CA TRP A 118 7.35 -6.77 -22.68
C TRP A 118 8.05 -7.26 -21.41
N THR A 119 7.43 -8.20 -20.71
CA THR A 119 8.01 -8.86 -19.54
C THR A 119 7.49 -10.28 -19.44
N ILE A 120 8.30 -11.16 -18.85
CA ILE A 120 7.86 -12.52 -18.50
C ILE A 120 6.94 -12.53 -17.26
N TYR A 121 6.82 -11.40 -16.58
CA TYR A 121 5.98 -11.24 -15.39
C TYR A 121 4.70 -10.47 -15.71
N GLU A 122 3.81 -11.05 -16.53
CA GLU A 122 2.57 -10.40 -17.00
C GLU A 122 1.64 -9.93 -15.85
N LYS A 123 1.69 -10.60 -14.70
CA LYS A 123 0.89 -10.26 -13.52
C LYS A 123 1.56 -9.24 -12.60
N GLN A 124 2.77 -8.80 -12.93
CA GLN A 124 3.47 -7.80 -12.16
C GLN A 124 2.82 -6.44 -12.36
N VAL A 125 2.40 -5.83 -11.26
CA VAL A 125 1.83 -4.48 -11.24
C VAL A 125 2.93 -3.43 -11.21
N LYS A 126 2.66 -2.24 -11.75
CA LYS A 126 3.66 -1.15 -11.84
C LYS A 126 4.06 -0.59 -10.48
N ASN A 127 3.12 -0.54 -9.57
CA ASN A 127 3.30 0.08 -8.25
C ASN A 127 2.84 -0.86 -7.14
N LYS A 128 3.40 -0.70 -5.95
CA LYS A 128 2.97 -1.40 -4.74
C LYS A 128 1.48 -1.19 -4.43
N ILE A 129 0.96 0.00 -4.78
CA ILE A 129 -0.45 0.40 -4.60
C ILE A 129 -1.42 -0.50 -5.39
N ASP A 130 -1.00 -0.95 -6.57
CA ASP A 130 -1.83 -1.77 -7.46
C ASP A 130 -1.72 -3.26 -7.13
N SER A 131 -0.86 -3.63 -6.16
CA SER A 131 -0.62 -5.01 -5.75
C SER A 131 -1.70 -5.52 -4.79
N PRO A 132 -2.47 -6.54 -5.14
CA PRO A 132 -3.44 -7.15 -4.22
C PRO A 132 -2.81 -7.69 -2.93
N ALA A 133 -1.55 -8.10 -2.99
CA ALA A 133 -0.81 -8.64 -1.84
C ALA A 133 -0.41 -7.57 -0.80
N HIS A 134 -0.39 -6.28 -1.18
CA HIS A 134 0.05 -5.18 -0.32
C HIS A 134 -1.06 -4.16 0.00
N THR A 135 -2.30 -4.48 -0.35
CA THR A 135 -3.44 -3.58 -0.07
C THR A 135 -3.59 -3.28 1.42
N GLY A 136 -3.34 -4.26 2.29
CA GLY A 136 -3.40 -4.07 3.74
C GLY A 136 -2.34 -3.12 4.29
N ASP A 137 -1.09 -3.30 3.89
CA ASP A 137 0.05 -2.47 4.34
C ASP A 137 -0.12 -1.03 3.89
N PHE A 138 -0.52 -0.83 2.63
CA PHE A 138 -0.74 0.48 2.06
C PHE A 138 -1.93 1.22 2.72
N PHE A 139 -2.96 0.47 3.11
CA PHE A 139 -4.10 1.00 3.85
C PHE A 139 -3.65 1.61 5.18
N VAL A 140 -2.83 0.89 5.93
CA VAL A 140 -2.30 1.34 7.23
C VAL A 140 -1.36 2.54 7.04
N ASP A 141 -0.46 2.49 6.07
CA ASP A 141 0.52 3.56 5.80
C ASP A 141 -0.17 4.90 5.51
N ILE A 142 -1.20 4.90 4.64
CA ILE A 142 -1.97 6.12 4.34
C ILE A 142 -2.70 6.63 5.58
N LEU A 143 -3.39 5.74 6.30
CA LEU A 143 -4.16 6.13 7.47
C LEU A 143 -3.30 6.71 8.59
N GLN A 144 -2.05 6.27 8.73
CA GLN A 144 -1.10 6.82 9.69
C GLN A 144 -0.58 8.21 9.28
N THR A 145 -0.55 8.49 7.98
CA THR A 145 -0.05 9.77 7.46
C THR A 145 -1.10 10.88 7.58
N ILE A 146 -2.39 10.54 7.48
CA ILE A 146 -3.50 11.50 7.51
C ILE A 146 -3.96 11.72 8.97
N LYS A 147 -4.14 12.98 9.34
CA LYS A 147 -4.61 13.38 10.67
C LYS A 147 -6.05 13.86 10.65
N VAL A 148 -6.70 13.82 11.81
CA VAL A 148 -8.09 14.30 11.98
C VAL A 148 -8.23 15.77 11.56
N LYS A 149 -7.21 16.61 11.78
CA LYS A 149 -7.19 18.01 11.33
C LYS A 149 -7.37 18.18 9.83
N ASP A 150 -6.94 17.18 9.03
CA ASP A 150 -7.05 17.21 7.57
C ASP A 150 -8.50 16.94 7.11
N LEU A 151 -9.37 16.49 8.05
CA LEU A 151 -10.79 16.23 7.86
C LEU A 151 -11.68 17.30 8.50
N THR A 152 -11.19 18.50 8.77
CA THR A 152 -11.93 19.54 9.51
C THR A 152 -13.30 19.85 8.88
N GLU A 153 -13.40 19.83 7.55
CA GLU A 153 -14.66 20.02 6.82
C GLU A 153 -15.70 18.90 7.04
N HIS A 154 -15.24 17.71 7.47
CA HIS A 154 -16.05 16.54 7.74
C HIS A 154 -16.45 16.41 9.22
N VAL A 155 -15.83 17.21 10.09
CA VAL A 155 -16.20 17.31 11.51
C VAL A 155 -17.45 18.15 11.62
N LYS A 156 -18.56 17.53 12.05
CA LYS A 156 -19.87 18.17 12.09
C LYS A 156 -20.12 18.83 13.43
N ASN A 157 -20.51 20.07 13.39
CA ASN A 157 -21.09 20.73 14.53
C ASN A 157 -22.40 20.04 14.95
N VAL A 158 -22.53 19.77 16.22
CA VAL A 158 -23.71 19.14 16.81
C VAL A 158 -24.25 20.01 17.93
N LYS A 159 -25.53 19.93 18.17
CA LYS A 159 -26.13 20.61 19.31
C LYS A 159 -25.72 19.91 20.60
N LEU A 160 -25.26 20.69 21.54
CA LEU A 160 -24.78 20.26 22.84
C LEU A 160 -25.95 20.28 23.83
N ILE A 161 -26.02 19.29 24.69
CA ILE A 161 -27.10 19.11 25.64
C ILE A 161 -26.59 19.53 27.04
N PRO A 162 -27.24 20.47 27.74
CA PRO A 162 -26.89 20.76 29.12
C PRO A 162 -27.08 19.55 30.05
N GLU A 163 -26.16 19.37 31.00
CA GLU A 163 -26.20 18.24 31.93
C GLU A 163 -27.44 18.26 32.86
N ASP A 164 -27.93 19.43 33.13
CA ASP A 164 -29.09 19.68 34.02
C ASP A 164 -30.43 19.74 33.24
N MET A 165 -30.43 19.54 31.92
CA MET A 165 -31.65 19.44 31.12
C MET A 165 -32.45 18.21 31.55
N MET A 166 -33.75 18.39 31.73
CA MET A 166 -34.68 17.29 32.04
C MET A 166 -34.97 16.46 30.80
N PHE A 167 -35.16 15.16 30.97
CA PHE A 167 -35.47 14.26 29.84
C PHE A 167 -36.74 14.66 29.10
N SER A 168 -37.74 15.18 29.82
CA SER A 168 -39.00 15.71 29.22
C SER A 168 -38.77 16.89 28.24
N GLU A 169 -37.79 17.74 28.53
CA GLU A 169 -37.40 18.85 27.66
C GLU A 169 -36.56 18.33 26.45
N PHE A 170 -35.63 17.41 26.71
CA PHE A 170 -34.88 16.75 25.65
C PHE A 170 -35.77 16.03 24.64
N LYS A 171 -36.86 15.38 25.08
CA LYS A 171 -37.80 14.67 24.22
C LYS A 171 -38.47 15.58 23.17
N LYS A 172 -38.76 16.83 23.51
CA LYS A 172 -39.25 17.83 22.55
C LYS A 172 -38.20 18.13 21.50
N TYR A 173 -36.97 18.40 21.93
CA TYR A 173 -35.84 18.64 21.01
C TYR A 173 -35.59 17.44 20.11
N PHE A 174 -35.62 16.22 20.69
CA PHE A 174 -35.36 14.97 19.97
C PHE A 174 -36.33 14.75 18.82
N SER A 175 -37.61 15.13 18.93
CA SER A 175 -38.59 14.98 17.87
C SER A 175 -38.30 15.84 16.63
N GLU A 176 -37.51 16.90 16.77
CA GLU A 176 -37.19 17.87 15.71
C GLU A 176 -35.77 17.66 15.10
N THR A 177 -34.93 16.80 15.70
CA THR A 177 -33.55 16.65 15.30
C THR A 177 -33.30 15.34 14.55
N LYS A 178 -32.32 15.38 13.62
CA LYS A 178 -31.74 14.19 12.96
C LYS A 178 -30.43 13.76 13.59
N GLN A 179 -30.07 14.33 14.73
CA GLN A 179 -28.84 14.00 15.46
C GLN A 179 -28.97 12.65 16.12
N HIS A 180 -27.93 11.81 16.05
CA HIS A 180 -27.91 10.45 16.59
C HIS A 180 -27.08 10.32 17.86
N TYR A 181 -26.10 11.20 18.07
CA TYR A 181 -25.21 11.24 19.23
C TYR A 181 -25.30 12.61 19.86
N PHE A 182 -25.43 12.66 21.15
CA PHE A 182 -25.69 13.87 21.93
C PHE A 182 -24.60 14.08 22.98
N PRO A 183 -23.63 14.96 22.69
CA PRO A 183 -22.66 15.37 23.69
C PRO A 183 -23.34 16.20 24.79
N VAL A 184 -23.02 15.89 26.06
CA VAL A 184 -23.55 16.56 27.24
C VAL A 184 -22.46 17.48 27.81
N MET A 185 -22.84 18.70 28.14
CA MET A 185 -21.94 19.70 28.70
C MET A 185 -22.36 20.13 30.12
N ASP A 186 -21.36 20.42 30.91
CA ASP A 186 -21.54 21.09 32.21
C ASP A 186 -21.83 22.63 32.06
N LYS A 187 -22.03 23.29 33.19
CA LYS A 187 -22.23 24.76 33.25
C LYS A 187 -21.04 25.56 32.76
N THR A 188 -19.86 24.98 32.74
CA THR A 188 -18.61 25.59 32.24
C THR A 188 -18.36 25.32 30.74
N LYS A 189 -19.34 24.72 30.06
CA LYS A 189 -19.30 24.32 28.65
C LYS A 189 -18.25 23.24 28.35
N ARG A 190 -17.96 22.39 29.31
CA ARG A 190 -17.05 21.25 29.14
C ARG A 190 -17.85 20.00 28.85
N LEU A 191 -17.33 19.16 27.96
CA LEU A 191 -17.88 17.85 27.64
C LEU A 191 -17.73 16.92 28.84
N VAL A 192 -18.85 16.44 29.38
CA VAL A 192 -18.88 15.56 30.56
C VAL A 192 -19.34 14.15 30.27
N SER A 193 -20.20 13.99 29.27
CA SER A 193 -20.68 12.69 28.84
C SER A 193 -21.22 12.74 27.41
N ILE A 194 -21.52 11.57 26.88
CA ILE A 194 -22.17 11.42 25.56
C ILE A 194 -23.19 10.30 25.64
N PHE A 195 -24.30 10.44 24.92
CA PHE A 195 -25.27 9.37 24.75
C PHE A 195 -25.74 9.30 23.29
N SER A 196 -26.22 8.14 22.91
CA SER A 196 -26.79 7.87 21.58
C SER A 196 -28.32 7.66 21.69
N ILE A 197 -28.98 7.60 20.55
CA ILE A 197 -30.42 7.23 20.48
C ILE A 197 -30.66 5.86 21.14
N ASN A 198 -29.71 4.93 21.04
CA ASN A 198 -29.86 3.62 21.64
C ASN A 198 -29.91 3.66 23.18
N ASP A 199 -29.15 4.57 23.78
CA ASP A 199 -29.06 4.68 25.24
C ASP A 199 -30.37 5.23 25.85
N ILE A 200 -31.08 6.08 25.14
CA ILE A 200 -32.36 6.64 25.59
C ILE A 200 -33.57 5.76 25.27
N ARG A 201 -33.40 4.72 24.42
CA ARG A 201 -34.55 3.90 23.95
C ARG A 201 -35.36 3.27 25.08
N GLY A 202 -34.72 2.84 26.15
CA GLY A 202 -35.39 2.27 27.32
C GLY A 202 -36.22 3.27 28.11
N VAL A 203 -35.83 4.56 28.11
CA VAL A 203 -36.46 5.63 28.89
C VAL A 203 -37.55 6.37 28.07
N LEU A 204 -37.45 6.35 26.73
CA LEU A 204 -38.32 7.06 25.80
C LEU A 204 -39.82 6.79 25.98
N PHE A 205 -40.17 5.59 26.44
CA PHE A 205 -41.55 5.10 26.58
C PHE A 205 -42.03 5.04 28.04
N SER A 206 -41.21 5.49 29.01
CA SER A 206 -41.52 5.42 30.44
C SER A 206 -41.94 6.80 30.95
N SER A 207 -43.25 7.09 30.89
CA SER A 207 -43.81 8.38 31.30
C SER A 207 -43.55 8.76 32.79
N GLU A 208 -43.35 7.78 33.65
CA GLU A 208 -43.04 7.98 35.09
C GLU A 208 -41.65 8.54 35.32
N ILE A 209 -40.69 8.22 34.43
CA ILE A 209 -39.26 8.55 34.59
C ILE A 209 -38.94 9.91 33.92
N GLU A 210 -39.72 10.34 32.95
CA GLU A 210 -39.46 11.55 32.13
C GLU A 210 -39.23 12.84 32.96
N LYS A 211 -39.86 12.96 34.12
CA LYS A 211 -39.74 14.12 34.98
C LYS A 211 -38.70 14.01 36.08
N LEU A 212 -38.06 12.87 36.22
CA LEU A 212 -37.11 12.56 37.27
C LEU A 212 -35.66 12.45 36.79
N VAL A 213 -35.46 12.15 35.48
CA VAL A 213 -34.15 11.87 34.89
C VAL A 213 -33.58 13.15 34.26
N MET A 214 -32.36 13.47 34.60
CA MET A 214 -31.55 14.49 33.94
C MET A 214 -30.64 13.88 32.88
N MET A 215 -30.23 14.65 31.90
CA MET A 215 -29.39 14.15 30.80
C MET A 215 -28.02 13.65 31.25
N LYS A 216 -27.48 14.16 32.37
CA LYS A 216 -26.26 13.61 33.00
C LYS A 216 -26.39 12.17 33.49
N ASP A 217 -27.60 11.74 33.82
CA ASP A 217 -27.85 10.39 34.38
C ASP A 217 -27.91 9.32 33.27
N ILE A 218 -28.08 9.75 32.01
CA ILE A 218 -28.16 8.87 30.84
C ILE A 218 -26.81 8.74 30.14
N GLY A 219 -26.02 9.81 30.16
CA GLY A 219 -24.78 9.88 29.40
C GLY A 219 -23.68 9.00 29.96
N THR A 220 -22.87 8.38 29.09
CA THR A 220 -21.67 7.65 29.47
C THR A 220 -20.51 8.65 29.63
N SER A 221 -19.90 8.64 30.83
CA SER A 221 -18.76 9.50 31.17
C SER A 221 -17.41 8.92 30.73
N ASP A 222 -17.31 7.60 30.58
CA ASP A 222 -16.12 6.93 30.00
C ASP A 222 -16.16 7.03 28.47
N MET A 223 -15.91 8.24 27.99
CA MET A 223 -15.99 8.57 26.57
C MET A 223 -14.66 8.31 25.87
N ILE A 224 -14.73 7.68 24.70
CA ILE A 224 -13.61 7.65 23.78
C ILE A 224 -13.69 8.90 22.91
N VAL A 225 -12.64 9.70 22.97
CA VAL A 225 -12.49 10.92 22.21
C VAL A 225 -11.36 10.81 21.19
N THR A 226 -11.34 11.72 20.22
CA THR A 226 -10.22 11.90 19.29
C THR A 226 -9.85 13.36 19.23
N THR A 227 -8.60 13.63 18.86
CA THR A 227 -8.08 15.00 18.77
C THR A 227 -7.65 15.31 17.33
N PRO A 228 -7.48 16.57 16.95
CA PRO A 228 -6.99 16.96 15.62
C PRO A 228 -5.62 16.36 15.25
N SER A 229 -4.78 16.06 16.25
CA SER A 229 -3.46 15.48 16.06
C SER A 229 -3.45 13.96 15.87
N ASP A 230 -4.54 13.26 16.20
CA ASP A 230 -4.67 11.82 16.01
C ASP A 230 -4.60 11.43 14.52
N ASP A 231 -3.96 10.31 14.23
CA ASP A 231 -3.96 9.71 12.89
C ASP A 231 -5.24 8.89 12.63
N LEU A 232 -5.62 8.75 11.35
CA LEU A 232 -6.86 8.06 10.99
C LEU A 232 -6.84 6.56 11.29
N ASN A 233 -5.66 5.92 11.36
CA ASN A 233 -5.57 4.52 11.75
C ASN A 233 -5.97 4.33 13.21
N SER A 234 -5.48 5.21 14.10
CA SER A 234 -5.87 5.24 15.52
C SER A 234 -7.36 5.51 15.68
N VAL A 235 -7.91 6.44 14.89
CA VAL A 235 -9.35 6.75 14.89
C VAL A 235 -10.19 5.55 14.45
N LEU A 236 -9.80 4.85 13.38
CA LEU A 236 -10.51 3.66 12.93
C LEU A 236 -10.44 2.50 13.92
N LYS A 237 -9.33 2.36 14.64
CA LYS A 237 -9.22 1.39 15.76
C LYS A 237 -10.24 1.71 16.85
N LYS A 238 -10.32 2.99 17.29
CA LYS A 238 -11.31 3.45 18.27
C LYS A 238 -12.74 3.12 17.85
N PHE A 239 -13.10 3.31 16.58
CA PHE A 239 -14.42 2.93 16.06
C PHE A 239 -14.68 1.43 16.12
N THR A 240 -13.67 0.62 15.80
CA THR A 240 -13.81 -0.85 15.68
C THR A 240 -13.84 -1.53 17.04
N GLU A 241 -12.94 -1.16 17.96
CA GLU A 241 -12.81 -1.77 19.28
C GLU A 241 -14.05 -1.58 20.14
N LYS A 242 -14.71 -0.44 20.02
CA LYS A 242 -15.91 -0.11 20.81
C LYS A 242 -17.20 -0.20 20.02
N ASN A 243 -17.13 -0.60 18.76
CA ASN A 243 -18.29 -0.72 17.85
C ASN A 243 -19.18 0.53 17.83
N ILE A 244 -18.54 1.71 17.72
CA ILE A 244 -19.21 3.02 17.67
C ILE A 244 -19.09 3.62 16.27
N ASP A 245 -20.07 4.45 15.88
CA ASP A 245 -20.14 5.06 14.55
C ASP A 245 -19.77 6.54 14.53
N SER A 246 -19.61 7.15 15.70
CA SER A 246 -19.27 8.56 15.82
C SER A 246 -18.40 8.80 17.06
N LEU A 247 -17.37 9.63 16.93
CA LEU A 247 -16.45 10.02 17.98
C LEU A 247 -16.51 11.53 18.19
N PRO A 248 -16.53 12.01 19.43
CA PRO A 248 -16.29 13.42 19.73
C PRO A 248 -14.85 13.79 19.41
N VAL A 249 -14.67 14.89 18.69
CA VAL A 249 -13.38 15.52 18.43
C VAL A 249 -13.22 16.64 19.44
N VAL A 250 -12.18 16.55 20.26
CA VAL A 250 -11.87 17.51 21.32
C VAL A 250 -10.56 18.22 21.02
N GLN A 251 -10.28 19.31 21.70
CA GLN A 251 -9.00 20.02 21.55
C GLN A 251 -7.83 19.17 22.05
N ASP A 252 -6.67 19.32 21.41
CA ASP A 252 -5.45 18.58 21.79
C ASP A 252 -4.99 18.91 23.22
N ASP A 253 -5.08 20.19 23.61
CA ASP A 253 -4.61 20.66 24.90
C ASP A 253 -5.65 20.53 26.03
N ASP A 254 -6.93 20.45 25.69
CA ASP A 254 -8.04 20.34 26.63
C ASP A 254 -9.17 19.45 26.10
N HIS A 255 -9.17 18.20 26.53
CA HIS A 255 -10.17 17.19 26.15
C HIS A 255 -11.60 17.50 26.64
N GLY A 256 -11.78 18.50 27.48
CA GLY A 256 -13.11 18.99 27.87
C GLY A 256 -13.76 19.90 26.84
N ILE A 257 -13.03 20.41 25.85
CA ILE A 257 -13.55 21.31 24.83
C ILE A 257 -13.87 20.56 23.55
N LEU A 258 -15.15 20.44 23.24
CA LEU A 258 -15.62 19.76 22.04
C LEU A 258 -15.47 20.67 20.80
N ILE A 259 -14.83 20.16 19.74
CA ILE A 259 -14.75 20.78 18.42
C ILE A 259 -15.96 20.36 17.56
N GLY A 260 -16.33 19.08 17.63
CA GLY A 260 -17.45 18.54 16.88
C GLY A 260 -17.50 17.02 16.92
N MET A 261 -18.23 16.41 15.99
CA MET A 261 -18.36 14.95 15.89
C MET A 261 -17.83 14.45 14.54
N LEU A 262 -17.00 13.42 14.60
CA LEU A 262 -16.46 12.72 13.44
C LEU A 262 -17.14 11.37 13.28
N ARG A 263 -17.71 11.09 12.10
CA ARG A 263 -18.39 9.83 11.81
C ARG A 263 -17.46 8.86 11.08
N ARG A 264 -17.58 7.57 11.40
CA ARG A 264 -16.82 6.50 10.75
C ARG A 264 -16.91 6.54 9.23
N ARG A 265 -18.10 6.78 8.68
CA ARG A 265 -18.31 6.87 7.23
C ARG A 265 -17.55 8.03 6.57
N GLU A 266 -17.39 9.16 7.27
CA GLU A 266 -16.66 10.32 6.74
C GLU A 266 -15.17 10.01 6.64
N VAL A 267 -14.61 9.32 7.64
CA VAL A 267 -13.21 8.85 7.62
C VAL A 267 -12.97 7.90 6.45
N ILE A 268 -13.87 6.92 6.25
CA ILE A 268 -13.76 5.96 5.14
C ILE A 268 -13.92 6.65 3.79
N SER A 269 -14.86 7.60 3.66
CA SER A 269 -15.08 8.35 2.43
C SER A 269 -13.85 9.19 2.06
N PHE A 270 -13.31 9.92 3.03
CA PHE A 270 -12.10 10.73 2.84
C PHE A 270 -10.89 9.88 2.46
N TYR A 271 -10.70 8.75 3.14
CA TYR A 271 -9.65 7.80 2.79
C TYR A 271 -9.77 7.34 1.32
N ASN A 272 -10.97 6.92 0.90
CA ASN A 272 -11.19 6.45 -0.48
C ASN A 272 -10.88 7.55 -1.51
N GLU A 273 -11.22 8.79 -1.19
CA GLU A 273 -10.91 9.95 -2.05
C GLU A 273 -9.39 10.17 -2.17
N GLN A 274 -8.65 10.10 -1.06
CA GLN A 274 -7.19 10.23 -1.07
C GLN A 274 -6.52 9.12 -1.87
N VAL A 275 -6.96 7.88 -1.71
CA VAL A 275 -6.48 6.74 -2.51
C VAL A 275 -6.72 6.97 -4.01
N GLN A 276 -7.90 7.49 -4.39
CA GLN A 276 -8.18 7.79 -5.79
C GLN A 276 -7.29 8.92 -6.33
N LYS A 277 -7.09 9.99 -5.56
CA LYS A 277 -6.17 11.09 -5.94
C LYS A 277 -4.75 10.58 -6.18
N MET A 278 -4.24 9.70 -5.31
CA MET A 278 -2.92 9.10 -5.47
C MET A 278 -2.82 8.21 -6.72
N LYS A 279 -3.87 7.46 -7.03
CA LYS A 279 -3.93 6.64 -8.26
C LYS A 279 -3.96 7.49 -9.53
N MET A 280 -4.62 8.65 -9.51
CA MET A 280 -4.69 9.56 -10.67
C MET A 280 -3.42 10.39 -10.86
N GLY A 281 -2.76 10.79 -9.77
CA GLY A 281 -1.51 11.57 -9.82
C GLY A 281 -0.29 10.78 -10.29
N ASN A 282 -0.37 9.44 -10.32
CA ASN A 282 0.68 8.55 -10.80
C ASN A 282 0.47 8.06 -12.27
N ARG A 283 -0.47 8.60 -13.00
CA ARG A 283 -0.65 8.40 -14.44
C ARG A 283 -0.02 9.53 -15.24
#